data_5be56a26ed44ba73a6737b1f03a1e8c3
#
_entry.id   5be56a26ed44ba73a6737b1f03a1e8c3
#
_cell.length_a   1.000
_cell.length_b   1.000
_cell.length_c   1.000
_cell.angle_alpha   90.00
_cell.angle_beta   90.00
_cell.angle_gamma   90.00
#
_symmetry.space_group_name_H-M   'P 1'
#
loop_
_entity.id
_entity.type
_entity.pdbx_description
1 polymer ?
#
loop_
_entity_poly.entity_id
_entity_poly.type
_entity_poly.pdbx_seq_one_letter_code
_entity_poly.pdbx_strand_id
1 'polypeptide(L)'
;MKDIIENKPELMARLGDIEVIYTDLDGTMLGKGGALLIDGAGTPSTQTAEALVKLTRAGIPVVPVTGRSDIQLVEIVRICGLDDFIGESGAVMSWWTGTTREERYLLPQWDDTLLAGRTPYEVMVDAGAEKLLLDAFPGQLEYHEPWHEPRTATALLRGRVDIEAAQALLDTLDVPMEFAENGAISAKRNTLDPPLPGHDEQIHAYHIVPAGVSKANAIAEDLKRRGISPEHALMIGDGLSDLQCAPSVAVALMVENARRSPGIITAIGDYPNAAFVEGMKGDGWVHMAELVLAAQKRS
;
A
#
# COMPACT_ATOMS: atom_id res chain seq x y z
N MET A 1 3.03 -14.67 20.08
CA MET A 1 1.91 -14.09 20.83
C MET A 1 2.23 -12.80 21.58
N LYS A 2 3.51 -12.41 21.76
CA LYS A 2 3.84 -11.14 22.47
C LYS A 2 3.53 -9.88 21.65
N ASP A 3 3.41 -9.99 20.33
CA ASP A 3 3.34 -8.86 19.41
C ASP A 3 1.90 -8.55 18.92
N ILE A 4 0.88 -9.13 19.57
CA ILE A 4 -0.53 -8.79 19.32
C ILE A 4 -0.87 -7.52 20.11
N ILE A 5 -1.66 -6.62 19.49
CA ILE A 5 -1.95 -5.30 20.06
C ILE A 5 -2.61 -5.36 21.44
N GLU A 6 -3.47 -6.35 21.70
CA GLU A 6 -4.13 -6.51 23.01
C GLU A 6 -3.14 -6.77 24.16
N ASN A 7 -1.93 -7.20 23.84
CA ASN A 7 -0.85 -7.37 24.79
C ASN A 7 0.03 -6.11 24.97
N LYS A 8 -0.31 -5.01 24.30
CA LYS A 8 0.38 -3.72 24.32
C LYS A 8 -0.57 -2.62 24.83
N PRO A 9 -0.80 -2.51 26.15
CA PRO A 9 -1.79 -1.59 26.71
C PRO A 9 -1.54 -0.12 26.34
N GLU A 10 -0.30 0.28 26.12
CA GLU A 10 0.07 1.62 25.66
C GLU A 10 -0.42 1.90 24.22
N LEU A 11 -0.42 0.90 23.32
CA LEU A 11 -0.95 1.05 21.97
C LEU A 11 -2.49 0.99 21.98
N MET A 12 -3.05 0.09 22.79
CA MET A 12 -4.51 0.04 22.98
C MET A 12 -5.08 1.36 23.48
N ALA A 13 -4.38 2.07 24.37
CA ALA A 13 -4.80 3.37 24.86
C ALA A 13 -4.85 4.43 23.75
N ARG A 14 -3.92 4.39 22.79
CA ARG A 14 -3.87 5.35 21.65
C ARG A 14 -5.03 5.18 20.67
N LEU A 15 -5.67 4.01 20.61
CA LEU A 15 -6.78 3.78 19.68
C LEU A 15 -8.00 4.69 19.92
N GLY A 16 -8.16 5.21 21.14
CA GLY A 16 -9.24 6.15 21.49
C GLY A 16 -9.09 7.53 20.84
N ASP A 17 -7.87 7.90 20.46
CA ASP A 17 -7.52 9.22 19.93
C ASP A 17 -7.33 9.22 18.40
N ILE A 18 -7.65 8.10 17.72
CA ILE A 18 -7.49 7.99 16.26
C ILE A 18 -8.56 8.80 15.53
N GLU A 19 -8.10 9.71 14.68
CA GLU A 19 -8.93 10.58 13.85
C GLU A 19 -8.92 10.17 12.38
N VAL A 20 -7.92 9.40 11.91
CA VAL A 20 -7.81 8.90 10.53
C VAL A 20 -7.17 7.52 10.49
N ILE A 21 -7.69 6.66 9.61
CA ILE A 21 -7.14 5.33 9.36
C ILE A 21 -6.61 5.27 7.93
N TYR A 22 -5.31 5.02 7.77
CA TYR A 22 -4.68 4.66 6.51
C TYR A 22 -4.68 3.14 6.37
N THR A 23 -5.06 2.63 5.22
CA THR A 23 -5.16 1.19 4.99
C THR A 23 -4.56 0.77 3.67
N ASP A 24 -3.73 -0.27 3.69
CA ASP A 24 -3.49 -1.00 2.46
C ASP A 24 -4.76 -1.74 2.01
N LEU A 25 -4.82 -2.11 0.75
CA LEU A 25 -5.98 -2.79 0.16
C LEU A 25 -5.76 -4.29 -0.02
N ASP A 26 -4.83 -4.68 -0.90
CA ASP A 26 -4.67 -6.07 -1.33
C ASP A 26 -3.96 -6.91 -0.28
N GLY A 27 -4.66 -7.85 0.32
CA GLY A 27 -4.13 -8.65 1.41
C GLY A 27 -4.39 -8.08 2.80
N THR A 28 -4.99 -6.89 2.87
CA THR A 28 -5.33 -6.17 4.12
C THR A 28 -6.84 -5.96 4.24
N MET A 29 -7.38 -4.89 3.66
CA MET A 29 -8.83 -4.63 3.66
C MET A 29 -9.56 -5.55 2.68
N LEU A 30 -8.93 -5.87 1.57
CA LEU A 30 -9.48 -6.71 0.52
C LEU A 30 -8.93 -8.15 0.64
N GLY A 31 -9.83 -9.11 0.50
CA GLY A 31 -9.51 -10.52 0.50
C GLY A 31 -8.95 -11.00 -0.85
N LYS A 32 -9.02 -12.33 -1.05
CA LYS A 32 -8.50 -12.98 -2.26
C LYS A 32 -9.11 -12.37 -3.52
N GLY A 33 -8.25 -11.94 -4.42
CA GLY A 33 -8.69 -11.37 -5.69
C GLY A 33 -9.05 -9.90 -5.65
N GLY A 34 -8.72 -9.20 -4.57
CA GLY A 34 -9.08 -7.81 -4.40
C GLY A 34 -10.58 -7.64 -4.11
N ALA A 35 -11.22 -8.64 -3.48
CA ALA A 35 -12.65 -8.60 -3.19
C ALA A 35 -12.91 -8.08 -1.78
N LEU A 36 -13.86 -7.14 -1.66
CA LEU A 36 -14.33 -6.59 -0.38
C LEU A 36 -15.30 -7.53 0.34
N LEU A 37 -16.12 -8.26 -0.42
CA LEU A 37 -17.24 -9.07 0.11
C LEU A 37 -16.85 -10.54 0.34
N ILE A 38 -15.65 -10.77 0.86
CA ILE A 38 -15.16 -12.07 1.32
C ILE A 38 -14.35 -11.92 2.61
N ASP A 39 -14.35 -12.98 3.43
CA ASP A 39 -13.52 -13.08 4.63
C ASP A 39 -12.04 -13.42 4.32
N GLY A 40 -11.21 -13.52 5.35
CA GLY A 40 -9.80 -13.88 5.23
C GLY A 40 -9.57 -15.28 4.64
N ALA A 41 -10.54 -16.20 4.77
CA ALA A 41 -10.51 -17.53 4.18
C ALA A 41 -10.97 -17.56 2.71
N GLY A 42 -11.61 -16.48 2.24
CA GLY A 42 -12.15 -16.35 0.89
C GLY A 42 -13.61 -16.79 0.76
N THR A 43 -14.34 -16.88 1.87
CA THR A 43 -15.79 -17.17 1.91
C THR A 43 -16.58 -15.86 1.78
N PRO A 44 -17.73 -15.84 1.08
CA PRO A 44 -18.57 -14.64 1.01
C PRO A 44 -18.92 -14.09 2.41
N SER A 45 -18.68 -12.80 2.64
CA SER A 45 -18.88 -12.11 3.91
C SER A 45 -19.12 -10.62 3.70
N THR A 46 -19.94 -9.99 4.55
CA THR A 46 -20.21 -8.56 4.55
C THR A 46 -19.44 -7.83 5.66
N GLN A 47 -18.71 -8.52 6.52
CA GLN A 47 -18.11 -7.98 7.74
C GLN A 47 -17.20 -6.77 7.50
N THR A 48 -16.34 -6.83 6.45
CA THR A 48 -15.47 -5.71 6.09
C THR A 48 -16.28 -4.47 5.68
N ALA A 49 -17.32 -4.65 4.86
CA ALA A 49 -18.19 -3.56 4.46
C ALA A 49 -18.99 -2.98 5.65
N GLU A 50 -19.46 -3.84 6.54
CA GLU A 50 -20.16 -3.40 7.77
C GLU A 50 -19.23 -2.62 8.71
N ALA A 51 -17.98 -3.05 8.86
CA ALA A 51 -16.98 -2.35 9.67
C ALA A 51 -16.64 -0.98 9.05
N LEU A 52 -16.52 -0.89 7.73
CA LEU A 52 -16.33 0.37 7.02
C LEU A 52 -17.48 1.34 7.26
N VAL A 53 -18.74 0.87 7.17
CA VAL A 53 -19.93 1.69 7.48
C VAL A 53 -19.92 2.17 8.93
N LYS A 54 -19.47 1.33 9.89
CA LYS A 54 -19.39 1.74 11.30
C LYS A 54 -18.34 2.84 11.52
N LEU A 55 -17.16 2.74 10.89
CA LEU A 55 -16.11 3.78 10.93
C LEU A 55 -16.60 5.09 10.31
N THR A 56 -17.23 5.03 9.13
CA THR A 56 -17.82 6.20 8.47
C THR A 56 -18.87 6.90 9.38
N ARG A 57 -19.74 6.12 10.01
CA ARG A 57 -20.74 6.66 10.95
C ARG A 57 -20.12 7.26 12.22
N ALA A 58 -18.96 6.78 12.62
CA ALA A 58 -18.19 7.36 13.73
C ALA A 58 -17.42 8.62 13.34
N GLY A 59 -17.43 9.00 12.05
CA GLY A 59 -16.72 10.17 11.55
C GLY A 59 -15.21 9.93 11.37
N ILE A 60 -14.77 8.67 11.31
CA ILE A 60 -13.36 8.31 11.12
C ILE A 60 -13.11 8.05 9.64
N PRO A 61 -12.41 8.94 8.93
CA PRO A 61 -12.04 8.72 7.54
C PRO A 61 -11.13 7.50 7.39
N VAL A 62 -11.37 6.73 6.34
CA VAL A 62 -10.51 5.62 5.92
C VAL A 62 -9.89 6.00 4.57
N VAL A 63 -8.57 6.03 4.51
CA VAL A 63 -7.78 6.45 3.33
C VAL A 63 -7.00 5.25 2.81
N PRO A 64 -7.35 4.71 1.63
CA PRO A 64 -6.52 3.70 0.97
C PRO A 64 -5.12 4.20 0.65
N VAL A 65 -4.10 3.39 0.96
CA VAL A 65 -2.68 3.64 0.65
C VAL A 65 -2.10 2.38 0.01
N THR A 66 -1.97 2.36 -1.32
CA THR A 66 -1.75 1.12 -2.05
C THR A 66 -0.88 1.30 -3.30
N GLY A 67 -0.36 0.20 -3.83
CA GLY A 67 0.32 0.17 -5.13
C GLY A 67 -0.62 0.23 -6.36
N ARG A 68 -1.94 0.21 -6.18
CA ARG A 68 -2.89 0.34 -7.28
C ARG A 68 -2.80 1.72 -7.95
N SER A 69 -3.12 1.77 -9.25
CA SER A 69 -3.15 3.04 -9.97
C SER A 69 -4.30 3.95 -9.51
N ASP A 70 -4.13 5.24 -9.71
CA ASP A 70 -5.13 6.27 -9.48
C ASP A 70 -6.45 5.95 -10.18
N ILE A 71 -6.41 5.51 -11.43
CA ILE A 71 -7.60 5.14 -12.23
C ILE A 71 -8.39 4.00 -11.55
N GLN A 72 -7.71 2.98 -11.02
CA GLN A 72 -8.36 1.91 -10.28
C GLN A 72 -8.95 2.43 -8.95
N LEU A 73 -8.23 3.34 -8.29
CA LEU A 73 -8.63 3.85 -6.98
C LEU A 73 -9.81 4.79 -7.03
N VAL A 74 -9.94 5.62 -8.06
CA VAL A 74 -11.13 6.46 -8.28
C VAL A 74 -12.40 5.63 -8.23
N GLU A 75 -12.42 4.45 -8.85
CA GLU A 75 -13.61 3.59 -8.86
C GLU A 75 -13.79 2.85 -7.52
N ILE A 76 -12.69 2.41 -6.90
CA ILE A 76 -12.74 1.75 -5.59
C ILE A 76 -13.29 2.69 -4.52
N VAL A 77 -12.77 3.91 -4.41
CA VAL A 77 -13.23 4.87 -3.39
C VAL A 77 -14.68 5.27 -3.65
N ARG A 78 -15.08 5.45 -4.92
CA ARG A 78 -16.46 5.75 -5.30
C ARG A 78 -17.43 4.65 -4.86
N ILE A 79 -17.10 3.39 -5.11
CA ILE A 79 -17.94 2.23 -4.76
C ILE A 79 -18.00 2.03 -3.24
N CYS A 80 -16.87 2.21 -2.55
CA CYS A 80 -16.78 2.03 -1.11
C CYS A 80 -17.31 3.24 -0.32
N GLY A 81 -17.66 4.36 -0.97
CA GLY A 81 -18.09 5.58 -0.29
C GLY A 81 -16.95 6.25 0.48
N LEU A 82 -15.72 6.15 -0.03
CA LEU A 82 -14.54 6.81 0.50
C LEU A 82 -14.26 8.08 -0.31
N ASP A 83 -13.58 9.04 0.29
CA ASP A 83 -13.31 10.33 -0.35
C ASP A 83 -11.92 10.40 -0.99
N ASP A 84 -10.90 10.05 -0.24
CA ASP A 84 -9.50 10.30 -0.55
C ASP A 84 -8.74 8.98 -0.75
N PHE A 85 -7.60 9.03 -1.44
CA PHE A 85 -6.68 7.91 -1.55
C PHE A 85 -5.23 8.35 -1.78
N ILE A 86 -4.31 7.44 -1.48
CA ILE A 86 -2.90 7.49 -1.85
C ILE A 86 -2.62 6.27 -2.72
N GLY A 87 -2.29 6.52 -3.96
CA GLY A 87 -2.06 5.51 -4.99
C GLY A 87 -0.59 5.35 -5.38
N GLU A 88 -0.34 4.35 -6.22
CA GLU A 88 0.95 4.12 -6.85
C GLU A 88 2.12 4.15 -5.85
N SER A 89 1.95 3.38 -4.76
CA SER A 89 2.95 3.23 -3.70
C SER A 89 3.32 4.52 -2.97
N GLY A 90 2.47 5.54 -3.03
CA GLY A 90 2.70 6.86 -2.41
C GLY A 90 3.04 7.96 -3.41
N ALA A 91 3.12 7.65 -4.71
CA ALA A 91 3.45 8.64 -5.73
C ALA A 91 2.30 9.59 -6.08
N VAL A 92 1.05 9.16 -5.88
CA VAL A 92 -0.16 9.94 -6.21
C VAL A 92 -1.03 10.08 -4.97
N MET A 93 -1.44 11.29 -4.65
CA MET A 93 -2.45 11.60 -3.64
C MET A 93 -3.63 12.30 -4.27
N SER A 94 -4.85 11.85 -3.95
CA SER A 94 -6.08 12.45 -4.49
C SER A 94 -7.12 12.64 -3.37
N TRP A 95 -7.82 13.78 -3.40
CA TRP A 95 -8.82 14.17 -2.41
C TRP A 95 -9.91 15.06 -3.00
N TRP A 96 -11.00 15.25 -2.26
CA TRP A 96 -12.05 16.17 -2.66
C TRP A 96 -11.89 17.55 -2.01
N THR A 97 -12.07 18.61 -2.83
CA THR A 97 -12.22 19.98 -2.38
C THR A 97 -13.58 20.49 -2.85
N GLY A 98 -14.57 20.47 -1.96
CA GLY A 98 -15.95 20.73 -2.33
C GLY A 98 -16.48 19.69 -3.34
N THR A 99 -16.70 20.10 -4.59
CA THR A 99 -17.18 19.21 -5.66
C THR A 99 -16.08 18.83 -6.67
N THR A 100 -14.86 19.28 -6.45
CA THR A 100 -13.71 19.04 -7.35
C THR A 100 -12.79 18.00 -6.71
N ARG A 101 -12.38 17.02 -7.51
CA ARG A 101 -11.30 16.11 -7.13
C ARG A 101 -9.96 16.77 -7.48
N GLU A 102 -9.15 16.92 -6.46
CA GLU A 102 -7.77 17.35 -6.58
C GLU A 102 -6.85 16.14 -6.66
N GLU A 103 -5.74 16.28 -7.38
CA GLU A 103 -4.71 15.25 -7.47
C GLU A 103 -3.34 15.89 -7.47
N ARG A 104 -2.39 15.23 -6.82
CA ARG A 104 -1.01 15.69 -6.73
C ARG A 104 -0.04 14.51 -6.77
N TYR A 105 1.01 14.65 -7.59
CA TYR A 105 2.18 13.80 -7.50
C TYR A 105 3.06 14.19 -6.31
N LEU A 106 3.50 13.21 -5.55
CA LEU A 106 4.41 13.36 -4.43
C LEU A 106 5.78 12.84 -4.84
N LEU A 107 6.64 13.74 -5.30
CA LEU A 107 7.90 13.43 -5.95
C LEU A 107 9.06 14.12 -5.20
N PRO A 108 9.57 13.54 -4.09
CA PRO A 108 10.51 14.24 -3.21
C PRO A 108 11.83 14.67 -3.88
N GLN A 109 12.26 13.93 -4.91
CA GLN A 109 13.53 14.18 -5.60
C GLN A 109 13.37 14.63 -7.06
N TRP A 110 12.14 14.78 -7.54
CA TRP A 110 11.86 15.26 -8.90
C TRP A 110 11.25 16.65 -8.86
N ASP A 111 11.62 17.49 -9.79
CA ASP A 111 11.05 18.83 -9.96
C ASP A 111 10.28 18.97 -11.29
N ASP A 112 9.63 20.10 -11.46
CA ASP A 112 8.86 20.40 -12.67
C ASP A 112 9.73 20.44 -13.93
N THR A 113 11.04 20.68 -13.79
CA THR A 113 11.99 20.67 -14.92
C THR A 113 12.16 19.27 -15.47
N LEU A 114 12.26 18.28 -14.58
CA LEU A 114 12.36 16.88 -14.97
C LEU A 114 11.06 16.38 -15.60
N LEU A 115 9.92 16.77 -15.05
CA LEU A 115 8.60 16.41 -15.61
C LEU A 115 8.38 17.05 -16.98
N ALA A 116 8.72 18.32 -17.15
CA ALA A 116 8.54 19.06 -18.40
C ALA A 116 7.10 18.94 -18.98
N GLY A 117 6.09 18.89 -18.11
CA GLY A 117 4.68 18.75 -18.48
C GLY A 117 4.21 17.34 -18.77
N ARG A 118 5.06 16.33 -18.55
CA ARG A 118 4.73 14.90 -18.65
C ARG A 118 4.31 14.34 -17.30
N THR A 119 3.67 13.17 -17.30
CA THR A 119 3.48 12.39 -16.09
C THR A 119 4.81 11.75 -15.63
N PRO A 120 4.99 11.41 -14.35
CA PRO A 120 6.17 10.66 -13.90
C PRO A 120 6.35 9.33 -14.64
N TYR A 121 5.27 8.63 -14.96
CA TYR A 121 5.33 7.39 -15.75
C TYR A 121 5.92 7.64 -17.14
N GLU A 122 5.45 8.67 -17.86
CA GLU A 122 5.98 9.03 -19.18
C GLU A 122 7.47 9.36 -19.13
N VAL A 123 7.94 10.03 -18.06
CA VAL A 123 9.38 10.31 -17.87
C VAL A 123 10.18 9.02 -17.70
N MET A 124 9.67 8.05 -16.93
CA MET A 124 10.34 6.74 -16.74
C MET A 124 10.38 5.91 -18.04
N VAL A 125 9.28 5.94 -18.81
CA VAL A 125 9.21 5.26 -20.13
C VAL A 125 10.19 5.89 -21.11
N ASP A 126 10.24 7.22 -21.19
CA ASP A 126 11.16 7.95 -22.08
C ASP A 126 12.62 7.72 -21.68
N ALA A 127 12.92 7.56 -20.39
CA ALA A 127 14.24 7.18 -19.88
C ALA A 127 14.60 5.71 -20.21
N GLY A 128 13.63 4.91 -20.64
CA GLY A 128 13.83 3.51 -21.00
C GLY A 128 13.93 2.55 -19.81
N ALA A 129 13.43 2.94 -18.64
CA ALA A 129 13.57 2.18 -17.38
C ALA A 129 13.00 0.76 -17.47
N GLU A 130 11.76 0.61 -17.95
CA GLU A 130 11.12 -0.70 -18.10
C GLU A 130 11.87 -1.57 -19.08
N LYS A 131 12.22 -1.00 -20.26
CA LYS A 131 12.93 -1.72 -21.30
C LYS A 131 14.31 -2.21 -20.82
N LEU A 132 15.04 -1.38 -20.09
CA LEU A 132 16.34 -1.72 -19.53
C LEU A 132 16.26 -2.96 -18.64
N LEU A 133 15.28 -2.98 -17.72
CA LEU A 133 15.10 -4.10 -16.80
C LEU A 133 14.58 -5.36 -17.50
N LEU A 134 13.61 -5.25 -18.40
CA LEU A 134 13.08 -6.39 -19.14
C LEU A 134 14.14 -7.04 -20.05
N ASP A 135 15.00 -6.24 -20.68
CA ASP A 135 16.11 -6.75 -21.50
C ASP A 135 17.21 -7.41 -20.63
N ALA A 136 17.45 -6.91 -19.43
CA ALA A 136 18.46 -7.44 -18.51
C ALA A 136 18.04 -8.75 -17.82
N PHE A 137 16.74 -8.92 -17.59
CA PHE A 137 16.18 -10.08 -16.87
C PHE A 137 15.21 -10.90 -17.76
N PRO A 138 15.63 -11.41 -18.92
CA PRO A 138 14.75 -12.11 -19.85
C PRO A 138 14.19 -13.38 -19.22
N GLY A 139 12.85 -13.53 -19.23
CA GLY A 139 12.15 -14.65 -18.64
C GLY A 139 12.16 -14.70 -17.09
N GLN A 140 12.71 -13.67 -16.42
CA GLN A 140 12.69 -13.53 -14.97
C GLN A 140 11.84 -12.33 -14.54
N LEU A 141 11.64 -11.36 -15.44
CA LEU A 141 10.85 -10.16 -15.23
C LEU A 141 9.92 -9.94 -16.41
N GLU A 142 8.69 -9.54 -16.16
CA GLU A 142 7.69 -9.23 -17.17
C GLU A 142 6.73 -8.14 -16.68
N TYR A 143 5.90 -7.58 -17.56
CA TYR A 143 4.82 -6.69 -17.16
C TYR A 143 3.81 -7.42 -16.25
N HIS A 144 3.33 -6.73 -15.23
CA HIS A 144 2.28 -7.26 -14.36
C HIS A 144 0.90 -7.09 -15.00
N GLU A 145 0.69 -7.78 -16.12
CA GLU A 145 -0.62 -7.74 -16.81
C GLU A 145 -1.76 -8.31 -15.96
N PRO A 146 -2.96 -7.73 -16.08
CA PRO A 146 -3.33 -6.56 -16.90
C PRO A 146 -3.19 -5.22 -16.15
N TRP A 147 -2.49 -5.18 -15.02
CA TRP A 147 -2.45 -4.07 -14.08
C TRP A 147 -1.28 -3.10 -14.27
N HIS A 148 -0.39 -3.41 -15.23
CA HIS A 148 0.76 -2.56 -15.54
C HIS A 148 0.35 -1.24 -16.22
N GLU A 149 -0.80 -1.20 -16.90
CA GLU A 149 -1.38 -0.02 -17.53
C GLU A 149 -2.90 0.04 -17.31
N PRO A 150 -3.51 1.23 -17.28
CA PRO A 150 -2.86 2.54 -17.28
C PRO A 150 -2.31 2.92 -15.90
N ARG A 151 -1.18 3.66 -15.90
CA ARG A 151 -0.55 4.23 -14.71
C ARG A 151 -0.06 5.65 -15.00
N THR A 152 0.11 6.46 -13.95
CA THR A 152 0.50 7.87 -14.11
C THR A 152 1.82 8.21 -13.43
N ALA A 153 2.23 7.46 -12.41
CA ALA A 153 3.39 7.83 -11.61
C ALA A 153 4.42 6.72 -11.38
N THR A 154 4.06 5.45 -11.61
CA THR A 154 4.97 4.31 -11.39
C THR A 154 4.85 3.29 -12.50
N ALA A 155 5.89 2.50 -12.76
CA ALA A 155 5.79 1.30 -13.60
C ALA A 155 5.58 0.05 -12.74
N LEU A 156 4.90 -0.96 -13.26
CA LEU A 156 4.55 -2.18 -12.52
C LEU A 156 4.96 -3.43 -13.29
N LEU A 157 5.89 -4.15 -12.69
CA LEU A 157 6.45 -5.38 -13.20
C LEU A 157 6.19 -6.54 -12.22
N ARG A 158 6.41 -7.78 -12.67
CA ARG A 158 6.38 -8.97 -11.81
C ARG A 158 7.45 -9.96 -12.21
N GLY A 159 7.90 -10.75 -11.26
CA GLY A 159 8.91 -11.76 -11.53
C GLY A 159 9.72 -12.19 -10.32
N ARG A 160 10.92 -12.64 -10.58
CA ARG A 160 11.93 -12.99 -9.57
C ARG A 160 13.27 -12.47 -10.02
N VAL A 161 13.67 -11.35 -9.46
CA VAL A 161 14.95 -10.70 -9.77
C VAL A 161 15.64 -10.27 -8.49
N ASP A 162 16.95 -10.16 -8.57
CA ASP A 162 17.73 -9.53 -7.53
C ASP A 162 17.47 -8.02 -7.53
N ILE A 163 16.95 -7.51 -6.42
CA ILE A 163 16.54 -6.10 -6.28
C ILE A 163 17.76 -5.17 -6.39
N GLU A 164 18.90 -5.56 -5.80
CA GLU A 164 20.13 -4.76 -5.84
C GLU A 164 20.67 -4.68 -7.26
N ALA A 165 20.64 -5.79 -8.01
CA ALA A 165 21.04 -5.81 -9.39
C ALA A 165 20.10 -4.98 -10.30
N ALA A 166 18.79 -5.04 -10.06
CA ALA A 166 17.81 -4.22 -10.77
C ALA A 166 18.01 -2.72 -10.46
N GLN A 167 18.22 -2.37 -9.19
CA GLN A 167 18.52 -1.00 -8.79
C GLN A 167 19.79 -0.46 -9.44
N ALA A 168 20.87 -1.25 -9.42
CA ALA A 168 22.14 -0.85 -10.06
C ALA A 168 22.01 -0.54 -11.56
N LEU A 169 21.07 -1.18 -12.24
CA LEU A 169 20.74 -0.85 -13.64
C LEU A 169 19.99 0.47 -13.74
N LEU A 170 18.98 0.70 -12.90
CA LEU A 170 18.25 1.98 -12.87
C LEU A 170 19.16 3.16 -12.54
N ASP A 171 20.15 2.96 -11.67
CA ASP A 171 21.15 3.98 -11.29
C ASP A 171 22.06 4.41 -12.46
N THR A 172 22.03 3.68 -13.60
CA THR A 172 22.73 4.08 -14.82
C THR A 172 21.99 5.11 -15.66
N LEU A 173 20.71 5.35 -15.33
CA LEU A 173 19.87 6.31 -16.04
C LEU A 173 19.99 7.70 -15.40
N ASP A 174 19.81 8.75 -16.20
CA ASP A 174 19.87 10.15 -15.71
C ASP A 174 18.65 10.58 -14.87
N VAL A 175 17.67 9.70 -14.73
CA VAL A 175 16.43 9.95 -13.96
C VAL A 175 16.51 9.16 -12.65
N PRO A 176 16.44 9.81 -11.48
CA PRO A 176 16.54 9.12 -10.19
C PRO A 176 15.27 8.31 -9.90
N MET A 177 15.42 6.98 -9.84
CA MET A 177 14.34 6.01 -9.65
C MET A 177 14.74 4.93 -8.63
N GLU A 178 13.74 4.30 -8.02
CA GLU A 178 13.92 3.17 -7.12
C GLU A 178 13.14 1.96 -7.60
N PHE A 179 13.74 0.76 -7.42
CA PHE A 179 13.10 -0.52 -7.70
C PHE A 179 12.58 -1.11 -6.39
N ALA A 180 11.26 -1.03 -6.19
CA ALA A 180 10.62 -1.39 -4.94
C ALA A 180 9.80 -2.67 -5.06
N GLU A 181 10.00 -3.62 -4.14
CA GLU A 181 9.15 -4.79 -4.01
C GLU A 181 7.81 -4.41 -3.37
N ASN A 182 6.71 -4.85 -3.98
CA ASN A 182 5.34 -4.62 -3.50
C ASN A 182 4.64 -5.93 -3.08
N GLY A 183 5.41 -6.89 -2.57
CA GLY A 183 4.91 -8.14 -2.04
C GLY A 183 4.77 -9.26 -3.05
N ALA A 184 4.52 -10.45 -2.50
CA ALA A 184 4.42 -11.68 -3.27
C ALA A 184 3.02 -11.87 -3.86
N ILE A 185 2.98 -12.36 -5.08
CA ILE A 185 1.74 -12.69 -5.79
C ILE A 185 1.60 -14.19 -6.00
N SER A 186 0.35 -14.66 -6.06
CA SER A 186 0.08 -16.09 -6.26
C SER A 186 0.43 -16.52 -7.68
N ALA A 187 1.31 -17.50 -7.83
CA ALA A 187 1.67 -18.11 -9.13
C ALA A 187 0.45 -18.57 -9.95
N LYS A 188 -0.63 -18.99 -9.30
CA LYS A 188 -1.87 -19.42 -9.97
C LYS A 188 -2.57 -18.36 -10.79
N ARG A 189 -2.17 -17.09 -10.67
CA ARG A 189 -2.69 -15.98 -11.47
C ARG A 189 -1.82 -15.63 -12.67
N ASN A 190 -0.63 -16.21 -12.76
CA ASN A 190 0.23 -16.01 -13.91
C ASN A 190 -0.26 -16.91 -15.03
N THR A 191 -0.90 -16.29 -16.02
CA THR A 191 -1.49 -16.94 -17.18
C THR A 191 -0.65 -16.73 -18.44
N LEU A 192 0.55 -16.16 -18.28
CA LEU A 192 1.42 -15.90 -19.43
C LEU A 192 2.05 -17.19 -19.97
N ASP A 193 2.15 -17.25 -21.26
CA ASP A 193 2.80 -18.33 -21.99
C ASP A 193 3.96 -17.74 -22.82
N PRO A 194 5.19 -18.11 -22.57
CA PRO A 194 5.63 -19.11 -21.59
C PRO A 194 5.63 -18.56 -20.14
N PRO A 195 5.41 -19.41 -19.13
CA PRO A 195 5.51 -19.00 -17.73
C PRO A 195 6.95 -18.60 -17.39
N LEU A 196 7.08 -17.65 -16.46
CA LEU A 196 8.40 -17.26 -15.96
C LEU A 196 9.16 -18.44 -15.34
N PRO A 197 10.50 -18.50 -15.44
CA PRO A 197 11.30 -19.50 -14.76
C PRO A 197 11.03 -19.46 -13.25
N GLY A 198 10.89 -20.64 -12.63
CA GLY A 198 10.53 -20.73 -11.22
C GLY A 198 9.08 -20.39 -10.92
N HIS A 199 8.17 -20.59 -11.89
CA HIS A 199 6.75 -20.28 -11.80
C HIS A 199 6.03 -20.99 -10.65
N ASP A 200 6.52 -22.14 -10.21
CA ASP A 200 6.01 -22.86 -9.03
C ASP A 200 6.44 -22.23 -7.71
N GLU A 201 7.41 -21.33 -7.77
CA GLU A 201 7.89 -20.56 -6.64
C GLU A 201 7.14 -19.21 -6.54
N GLN A 202 7.32 -18.57 -5.40
CA GLN A 202 6.73 -17.27 -5.15
C GLN A 202 7.32 -16.21 -6.07
N ILE A 203 6.47 -15.53 -6.83
CA ILE A 203 6.85 -14.36 -7.61
C ILE A 203 6.35 -13.09 -6.92
N HIS A 204 7.03 -12.00 -7.21
CA HIS A 204 6.82 -10.71 -6.56
C HIS A 204 6.33 -9.68 -7.56
N ALA A 205 5.52 -8.74 -7.10
CA ALA A 205 5.22 -7.52 -7.82
C ALA A 205 6.30 -6.48 -7.49
N TYR A 206 6.76 -5.77 -8.50
CA TYR A 206 7.76 -4.72 -8.37
C TYR A 206 7.25 -3.42 -8.98
N HIS A 207 7.53 -2.32 -8.31
CA HIS A 207 7.34 -0.98 -8.86
C HIS A 207 8.69 -0.36 -9.21
N ILE A 208 8.75 0.34 -10.35
CA ILE A 208 9.73 1.39 -10.55
C ILE A 208 9.04 2.67 -10.09
N VAL A 209 9.60 3.33 -9.10
CA VAL A 209 9.04 4.55 -8.51
C VAL A 209 10.01 5.72 -8.65
N PRO A 210 9.56 6.97 -8.76
CA PRO A 210 10.44 8.12 -8.61
C PRO A 210 11.16 8.07 -7.25
N ALA A 211 12.45 8.39 -7.23
CA ALA A 211 13.26 8.28 -6.02
C ALA A 211 12.68 9.06 -4.82
N GLY A 212 12.68 8.42 -3.65
CA GLY A 212 12.15 8.95 -2.40
C GLY A 212 10.64 8.83 -2.24
N VAL A 213 9.92 8.27 -3.21
CA VAL A 213 8.49 7.97 -3.07
C VAL A 213 8.29 6.83 -2.07
N SER A 214 7.38 7.02 -1.13
CA SER A 214 6.98 5.98 -0.18
C SER A 214 5.59 6.22 0.38
N LYS A 215 4.92 5.15 0.83
CA LYS A 215 3.65 5.25 1.55
C LYS A 215 3.78 6.13 2.80
N ALA A 216 4.89 6.02 3.52
CA ALA A 216 5.16 6.81 4.74
C ALA A 216 5.22 8.32 4.47
N ASN A 217 5.95 8.73 3.43
CA ASN A 217 6.05 10.14 3.02
C ASN A 217 4.69 10.69 2.58
N ALA A 218 3.92 9.88 1.86
CA ALA A 218 2.60 10.29 1.40
C ALA A 218 1.60 10.44 2.56
N ILE A 219 1.62 9.54 3.55
CA ILE A 219 0.83 9.66 4.78
C ILE A 219 1.20 10.95 5.51
N ALA A 220 2.47 11.27 5.66
CA ALA A 220 2.92 12.49 6.32
C ALA A 220 2.41 13.76 5.61
N GLU A 221 2.41 13.78 4.28
CA GLU A 221 1.87 14.90 3.49
C GLU A 221 0.33 15.00 3.60
N ASP A 222 -0.39 13.87 3.63
CA ASP A 222 -1.83 13.88 3.81
C ASP A 222 -2.24 14.33 5.23
N LEU A 223 -1.53 13.88 6.26
CA LEU A 223 -1.73 14.36 7.64
C LEU A 223 -1.52 15.87 7.75
N LYS A 224 -0.47 16.40 7.13
CA LYS A 224 -0.20 17.83 7.08
C LYS A 224 -1.34 18.58 6.35
N ARG A 225 -1.82 18.06 5.22
CA ARG A 225 -2.96 18.63 4.49
C ARG A 225 -4.23 18.66 5.35
N ARG A 226 -4.48 17.60 6.12
CA ARG A 226 -5.65 17.49 7.03
C ARG A 226 -5.51 18.33 8.29
N GLY A 227 -4.30 18.74 8.66
CA GLY A 227 -4.02 19.35 9.96
C GLY A 227 -4.13 18.38 11.13
N ILE A 228 -3.96 17.07 10.87
CA ILE A 228 -4.02 16.00 11.87
C ILE A 228 -2.59 15.66 12.31
N SER A 229 -2.38 15.54 13.64
CA SER A 229 -1.10 15.07 14.17
C SER A 229 -0.89 13.58 13.86
N PRO A 230 0.36 13.14 13.59
CA PRO A 230 0.68 11.72 13.49
C PRO A 230 0.23 10.89 14.70
N GLU A 231 0.10 11.50 15.87
CA GLU A 231 -0.38 10.86 17.10
C GLU A 231 -1.87 10.46 17.06
N HIS A 232 -2.62 10.95 16.06
CA HIS A 232 -4.04 10.66 15.83
C HIS A 232 -4.27 9.82 14.56
N ALA A 233 -3.22 9.23 14.01
CA ALA A 233 -3.29 8.41 12.81
C ALA A 233 -2.98 6.95 13.09
N LEU A 234 -3.67 6.06 12.36
CA LEU A 234 -3.40 4.63 12.36
C LEU A 234 -3.09 4.17 10.94
N MET A 235 -2.09 3.29 10.77
CA MET A 235 -1.85 2.54 9.54
C MET A 235 -2.13 1.06 9.77
N ILE A 236 -2.79 0.41 8.80
CA ILE A 236 -2.93 -1.05 8.78
C ILE A 236 -2.54 -1.61 7.40
N GLY A 237 -1.75 -2.68 7.40
CA GLY A 237 -1.24 -3.31 6.19
C GLY A 237 -0.76 -4.74 6.37
N ASP A 238 -0.22 -5.34 5.30
CA ASP A 238 0.35 -6.69 5.34
C ASP A 238 1.76 -6.77 4.71
N GLY A 239 2.24 -5.70 4.11
CA GLY A 239 3.55 -5.57 3.47
C GLY A 239 4.61 -4.87 4.34
N LEU A 240 5.88 -5.03 3.98
CA LEU A 240 6.97 -4.33 4.64
C LEU A 240 6.85 -2.81 4.47
N SER A 241 6.41 -2.34 3.29
CA SER A 241 6.15 -0.93 3.01
C SER A 241 5.08 -0.32 3.93
N ASP A 242 4.14 -1.13 4.43
CA ASP A 242 3.12 -0.70 5.39
C ASP A 242 3.71 -0.57 6.79
N LEU A 243 4.54 -1.55 7.20
CA LEU A 243 5.26 -1.49 8.47
C LEU A 243 6.20 -0.27 8.54
N GLN A 244 6.83 0.08 7.43
CA GLN A 244 7.68 1.26 7.30
C GLN A 244 6.93 2.59 7.48
N CYS A 245 5.59 2.58 7.47
CA CYS A 245 4.78 3.75 7.82
C CYS A 245 4.71 4.03 9.33
N ALA A 246 5.17 3.10 10.17
CA ALA A 246 5.10 3.24 11.63
C ALA A 246 5.66 4.58 12.17
N PRO A 247 6.78 5.14 11.69
CA PRO A 247 7.26 6.44 12.15
C PRO A 247 6.32 7.62 11.83
N SER A 248 5.38 7.46 10.93
CA SER A 248 4.47 8.52 10.46
C SER A 248 3.08 8.48 11.12
N VAL A 249 2.83 7.52 12.04
CA VAL A 249 1.52 7.30 12.67
C VAL A 249 1.66 6.96 14.16
N ALA A 250 0.57 7.10 14.91
CA ALA A 250 0.53 6.70 16.34
C ALA A 250 0.62 5.18 16.51
N VAL A 251 -0.06 4.43 15.65
CA VAL A 251 -0.15 2.97 15.71
C VAL A 251 -0.08 2.40 14.31
N ALA A 252 0.83 1.45 14.10
CA ALA A 252 0.94 0.67 12.88
C ALA A 252 0.51 -0.78 13.16
N LEU A 253 -0.52 -1.25 12.47
CA LEU A 253 -1.07 -2.58 12.65
C LEU A 253 -0.80 -3.45 11.44
N MET A 254 -0.38 -4.69 11.71
CA MET A 254 -0.17 -5.70 10.69
C MET A 254 -1.22 -6.79 10.83
N VAL A 255 -1.93 -7.11 9.75
CA VAL A 255 -2.86 -8.26 9.75
C VAL A 255 -2.09 -9.57 9.82
N GLU A 256 -2.73 -10.64 10.29
CA GLU A 256 -2.06 -11.89 10.63
C GLU A 256 -1.29 -12.53 9.46
N ASN A 257 -1.76 -12.37 8.20
CA ASN A 257 -1.04 -12.91 7.04
C ASN A 257 0.33 -12.25 6.81
N ALA A 258 0.59 -11.05 7.34
CA ALA A 258 1.90 -10.39 7.32
C ALA A 258 2.99 -11.23 8.01
N ARG A 259 2.61 -12.11 8.95
CA ARG A 259 3.55 -13.05 9.61
C ARG A 259 4.19 -14.06 8.65
N ARG A 260 3.68 -14.18 7.44
CA ARG A 260 4.28 -15.05 6.41
C ARG A 260 5.53 -14.43 5.77
N SER A 261 5.74 -13.13 5.95
CA SER A 261 6.93 -12.42 5.48
C SER A 261 8.04 -12.45 6.56
N PRO A 262 9.17 -13.14 6.32
CA PRO A 262 10.30 -13.13 7.24
C PRO A 262 10.84 -11.71 7.51
N GLY A 263 10.80 -10.83 6.51
CA GLY A 263 11.21 -9.44 6.64
C GLY A 263 10.40 -8.67 7.68
N ILE A 264 9.06 -8.85 7.69
CA ILE A 264 8.18 -8.22 8.68
C ILE A 264 8.45 -8.75 10.09
N ILE A 265 8.57 -10.09 10.23
CA ILE A 265 8.87 -10.70 11.54
C ILE A 265 10.19 -10.18 12.12
N THR A 266 11.19 -9.98 11.28
CA THR A 266 12.48 -9.42 11.70
C THR A 266 12.37 -7.94 12.06
N ALA A 267 11.70 -7.14 11.21
CA ALA A 267 11.70 -5.69 11.34
C ALA A 267 10.70 -5.16 12.38
N ILE A 268 9.61 -5.88 12.70
CA ILE A 268 8.55 -5.35 13.57
C ILE A 268 9.03 -4.96 14.97
N GLY A 269 10.10 -5.61 15.44
CA GLY A 269 10.73 -5.30 16.73
C GLY A 269 11.39 -3.92 16.79
N ASP A 270 11.74 -3.35 15.65
CA ASP A 270 12.37 -2.03 15.54
C ASP A 270 11.33 -0.88 15.63
N TYR A 271 10.04 -1.21 15.56
CA TYR A 271 8.94 -0.26 15.61
C TYR A 271 8.11 -0.44 16.89
N PRO A 272 8.36 0.35 17.96
CA PRO A 272 7.70 0.19 19.26
C PRO A 272 6.18 0.43 19.17
N ASN A 273 5.72 1.20 18.18
CA ASN A 273 4.32 1.49 17.93
C ASN A 273 3.67 0.55 16.91
N ALA A 274 4.34 -0.53 16.52
CA ALA A 274 3.78 -1.55 15.64
C ALA A 274 3.32 -2.80 16.41
N ALA A 275 2.23 -3.41 15.93
CA ALA A 275 1.70 -4.66 16.48
C ALA A 275 0.93 -5.44 15.41
N PHE A 276 0.67 -6.73 15.68
CA PHE A 276 -0.26 -7.51 14.90
C PHE A 276 -1.68 -7.39 15.47
N VAL A 277 -2.68 -7.51 14.59
CA VAL A 277 -4.08 -7.80 14.95
C VAL A 277 -4.41 -9.26 14.65
N GLU A 278 -5.39 -9.81 15.35
CA GLU A 278 -5.91 -11.13 15.03
C GLU A 278 -6.72 -11.12 13.73
N GLY A 279 -6.62 -12.19 12.97
CA GLY A 279 -7.32 -12.36 11.71
C GLY A 279 -6.50 -11.96 10.48
N MET A 280 -6.74 -12.71 9.41
CA MET A 280 -6.08 -12.52 8.12
C MET A 280 -6.90 -11.57 7.24
N LYS A 281 -6.22 -10.65 6.53
CA LYS A 281 -6.87 -9.79 5.51
C LYS A 281 -8.07 -9.04 6.09
N GLY A 282 -9.24 -9.11 5.41
CA GLY A 282 -10.48 -8.48 5.85
C GLY A 282 -10.87 -8.77 7.30
N ASP A 283 -10.62 -9.99 7.82
CA ASP A 283 -10.92 -10.34 9.21
C ASP A 283 -10.05 -9.53 10.19
N GLY A 284 -8.74 -9.41 9.91
CA GLY A 284 -7.84 -8.58 10.71
C GLY A 284 -8.18 -7.09 10.61
N TRP A 285 -8.61 -6.66 9.42
CA TRP A 285 -9.08 -5.29 9.22
C TRP A 285 -10.36 -4.99 10.02
N VAL A 286 -11.31 -5.93 10.05
CA VAL A 286 -12.53 -5.85 10.88
C VAL A 286 -12.16 -5.78 12.34
N HIS A 287 -11.23 -6.62 12.81
CA HIS A 287 -10.77 -6.62 14.19
C HIS A 287 -10.16 -5.26 14.59
N MET A 288 -9.29 -4.68 13.75
CA MET A 288 -8.78 -3.31 13.95
C MET A 288 -9.92 -2.30 14.10
N ALA A 289 -10.91 -2.32 13.21
CA ALA A 289 -12.03 -1.38 13.26
C ALA A 289 -12.85 -1.53 14.54
N GLU A 290 -13.07 -2.75 15.02
CA GLU A 290 -13.77 -3.03 16.28
C GLU A 290 -13.00 -2.49 17.50
N LEU A 291 -11.67 -2.67 17.53
CA LEU A 291 -10.81 -2.15 18.59
C LEU A 291 -10.85 -0.62 18.66
N VAL A 292 -10.71 0.06 17.51
CA VAL A 292 -10.79 1.53 17.44
C VAL A 292 -12.15 2.02 17.91
N LEU A 293 -13.24 1.47 17.38
CA LEU A 293 -14.61 1.87 17.76
C LEU A 293 -14.94 1.58 19.24
N ALA A 294 -14.37 0.53 19.82
CA ALA A 294 -14.53 0.21 21.23
C ALA A 294 -13.72 1.16 22.12
N ALA A 295 -12.55 1.60 21.69
CA ALA A 295 -11.72 2.55 22.43
C ALA A 295 -12.36 3.93 22.47
N GLN A 296 -12.87 4.44 21.35
CA GLN A 296 -13.54 5.76 21.26
C GLN A 296 -14.81 5.87 22.11
N LYS A 297 -15.53 4.78 22.35
CA LYS A 297 -16.71 4.78 23.25
C LYS A 297 -16.36 4.93 24.73
N ARG A 298 -15.08 4.78 25.08
CA ARG A 298 -14.58 4.87 26.47
C ARG A 298 -13.95 6.23 26.77
N SER A 299 -13.62 7.00 25.72
CA SER A 299 -13.13 8.38 25.80
C SER A 299 -14.31 9.35 25.89
#